data_a735bc86f6e7b3e57c9c20a310f02e7f
#
_entry.id   a735bc86f6e7b3e57c9c20a310f02e7f
#
_cell.length_a   1.000
_cell.length_b   1.000
_cell.length_c   1.000
_cell.angle_alpha   90.00
_cell.angle_beta   90.00
_cell.angle_gamma   90.00
#
_symmetry.space_group_name_H-M   'P 1'
#
loop_
_entity.id
_entity.type
_entity.pdbx_description
1 polymer ?
#
loop_
_entity_poly.entity_id
_entity_poly.type
_entity_poly.pdbx_seq_one_letter_code
_entity_poly.pdbx_strand_id
1 'polypeptide(L)'
;AGGGEIIENPILSNFKEGLSIHEYFISTHGARKGLADTALKTADAGYLTRRLVDVSQDVIVNEEDCGTLRGLEVTPLKKNDEIVESLSDRIEGRISLQDVFVPNSDDLLVGAGESISIKIADAIQASGIDRVEVRSALTCESNKGICAKCYGQSLSTRKKVQIGEAVGVIAAQSIGEPGTQLTLRTFHVGGVAGNISEENKLTAKFEGKVSVDDLRTVSGKDNDGKDIDIVISRTAEIKIIDKKTGIT
;
A
#
# COMPACT_ATOMS: atom_id res chain seq x y z
N ALA A 1 12.20 -15.97 -24.08
CA ALA A 1 10.97 -16.48 -24.28
C ALA A 1 10.38 -17.25 -23.09
N GLY A 2 10.38 -18.58 -23.03
CA GLY A 2 9.66 -19.32 -21.98
C GLY A 2 10.27 -19.29 -20.58
N GLY A 3 11.53 -18.97 -20.40
CA GLY A 3 12.25 -19.00 -19.13
C GLY A 3 12.77 -17.64 -18.64
N GLY A 4 12.26 -16.53 -19.19
CA GLY A 4 12.80 -15.21 -18.86
C GLY A 4 14.07 -14.84 -19.63
N GLU A 5 14.53 -15.69 -20.56
CA GLU A 5 15.68 -15.41 -21.38
C GLU A 5 15.41 -14.24 -22.35
N ILE A 6 16.38 -13.37 -22.49
CA ILE A 6 16.36 -12.25 -23.42
C ILE A 6 16.65 -12.79 -24.82
N ILE A 7 15.84 -12.36 -25.80
CA ILE A 7 16.07 -12.70 -27.19
C ILE A 7 17.27 -11.89 -27.71
N GLU A 8 18.30 -12.55 -28.22
CA GLU A 8 19.56 -11.91 -28.62
C GLU A 8 19.39 -10.88 -29.75
N ASN A 9 18.47 -11.15 -30.67
CA ASN A 9 18.20 -10.25 -31.81
C ASN A 9 17.14 -9.21 -31.41
N PRO A 10 17.51 -7.92 -31.16
CA PRO A 10 16.57 -6.87 -30.85
C PRO A 10 15.77 -6.46 -32.09
N ILE A 11 14.54 -5.98 -31.88
CA ILE A 11 13.72 -5.34 -32.91
C ILE A 11 14.18 -3.88 -33.02
N LEU A 12 14.72 -3.50 -34.15
CA LEU A 12 15.25 -2.16 -34.42
C LEU A 12 14.25 -1.28 -35.21
N SER A 13 13.40 -1.90 -36.01
CA SER A 13 12.41 -1.23 -36.87
C SER A 13 11.19 -0.78 -36.07
N ASN A 14 10.58 0.33 -36.47
CA ASN A 14 9.30 0.78 -35.95
C ASN A 14 8.13 0.35 -36.85
N PHE A 15 6.91 0.41 -36.35
CA PHE A 15 5.71 0.01 -37.13
C PHE A 15 5.46 0.90 -38.35
N LYS A 16 5.90 2.16 -38.36
CA LYS A 16 5.72 3.08 -39.47
C LYS A 16 6.63 2.74 -40.66
N GLU A 17 7.83 2.30 -40.37
CA GLU A 17 8.80 1.88 -41.39
C GLU A 17 8.57 0.45 -41.89
N GLY A 18 7.86 -0.34 -41.09
CA GLY A 18 7.61 -1.74 -41.30
C GLY A 18 8.69 -2.64 -40.68
N LEU A 19 8.25 -3.80 -40.20
CA LEU A 19 9.12 -4.81 -39.58
C LEU A 19 9.62 -5.77 -40.64
N SER A 20 10.85 -6.26 -40.49
CA SER A 20 11.31 -7.41 -41.24
C SER A 20 10.49 -8.66 -40.87
N ILE A 21 10.49 -9.69 -41.77
CA ILE A 21 9.74 -10.92 -41.50
C ILE A 21 10.19 -11.57 -40.18
N HIS A 22 11.49 -11.52 -39.91
CA HIS A 22 12.06 -12.11 -38.70
C HIS A 22 11.63 -11.36 -37.43
N GLU A 23 11.68 -10.03 -37.45
CA GLU A 23 11.21 -9.17 -36.34
C GLU A 23 9.71 -9.33 -36.08
N TYR A 24 8.91 -9.42 -37.14
CA TYR A 24 7.48 -9.69 -37.05
C TYR A 24 7.21 -11.04 -36.38
N PHE A 25 7.93 -12.08 -36.79
CA PHE A 25 7.78 -13.42 -36.21
C PHE A 25 8.13 -13.44 -34.72
N ILE A 26 9.21 -12.77 -34.30
CA ILE A 26 9.58 -12.62 -32.88
C ILE A 26 8.51 -11.87 -32.13
N SER A 27 7.98 -10.77 -32.68
CA SER A 27 6.92 -9.96 -32.08
C SER A 27 5.64 -10.78 -31.83
N THR A 28 5.27 -11.68 -32.73
CA THR A 28 4.07 -12.53 -32.56
C THR A 28 4.17 -13.50 -31.39
N HIS A 29 5.36 -13.96 -31.02
CA HIS A 29 5.55 -14.77 -29.81
C HIS A 29 5.24 -13.98 -28.54
N GLY A 30 5.69 -12.72 -28.46
CA GLY A 30 5.36 -11.81 -27.37
C GLY A 30 3.86 -11.55 -27.27
N ALA A 31 3.22 -11.24 -28.40
CA ALA A 31 1.79 -11.00 -28.45
C ALA A 31 0.97 -12.21 -28.01
N ARG A 32 1.31 -13.42 -28.49
CA ARG A 32 0.61 -14.66 -28.10
C ARG A 32 0.75 -14.96 -26.62
N LYS A 33 1.98 -14.87 -26.09
CA LYS A 33 2.23 -15.04 -24.65
C LYS A 33 1.41 -14.02 -23.86
N GLY A 34 1.41 -12.81 -24.36
CA GLY A 34 0.67 -11.73 -23.80
C GLY A 34 -0.82 -12.01 -23.66
N LEU A 35 -1.48 -12.44 -24.70
CA LEU A 35 -2.89 -12.79 -24.70
C LEU A 35 -3.20 -13.95 -23.74
N ALA A 36 -2.34 -14.98 -23.72
CA ALA A 36 -2.51 -16.12 -22.80
C ALA A 36 -2.37 -15.68 -21.33
N ASP A 37 -1.37 -14.86 -21.00
CA ASP A 37 -1.16 -14.37 -19.64
C ASP A 37 -2.32 -13.50 -19.17
N THR A 38 -2.91 -12.69 -20.06
CA THR A 38 -4.10 -11.89 -19.74
C THR A 38 -5.27 -12.78 -19.36
N ALA A 39 -5.54 -13.79 -20.17
CA ALA A 39 -6.66 -14.69 -19.95
C ALA A 39 -6.55 -15.42 -18.59
N LEU A 40 -5.33 -15.88 -18.23
CA LEU A 40 -5.09 -16.55 -16.96
C LEU A 40 -5.19 -15.59 -15.75
N LYS A 41 -4.55 -14.43 -15.84
CA LYS A 41 -4.54 -13.45 -14.73
C LYS A 41 -5.92 -12.84 -14.46
N THR A 42 -6.79 -12.78 -15.44
CA THR A 42 -8.18 -12.32 -15.25
C THR A 42 -8.94 -13.22 -14.29
N ALA A 43 -8.72 -14.54 -14.36
CA ALA A 43 -9.31 -15.50 -13.43
C ALA A 43 -8.80 -15.28 -12.00
N ASP A 44 -7.50 -15.04 -11.82
CA ASP A 44 -6.91 -14.77 -10.52
C ASP A 44 -7.46 -13.49 -9.88
N ALA A 45 -7.61 -12.42 -10.67
CA ALA A 45 -8.20 -11.16 -10.22
C ALA A 45 -9.67 -11.34 -9.80
N GLY A 46 -10.44 -12.11 -10.56
CA GLY A 46 -11.83 -12.44 -10.22
C GLY A 46 -11.94 -13.27 -8.93
N TYR A 47 -11.06 -14.24 -8.75
CA TYR A 47 -11.00 -15.03 -7.53
C TYR A 47 -10.61 -14.20 -6.30
N LEU A 48 -9.63 -13.30 -6.44
CA LEU A 48 -9.25 -12.37 -5.38
C LEU A 48 -10.44 -11.50 -4.96
N THR A 49 -11.14 -10.89 -5.93
CA THR A 49 -12.32 -10.05 -5.67
C THR A 49 -13.39 -10.81 -4.92
N ARG A 50 -13.70 -12.04 -5.34
CA ARG A 50 -14.67 -12.89 -4.65
C ARG A 50 -14.27 -13.15 -3.20
N ARG A 51 -13.02 -13.51 -2.95
CA ARG A 51 -12.52 -13.73 -1.59
C ARG A 51 -12.57 -12.48 -0.72
N LEU A 52 -12.25 -11.32 -1.29
CA LEU A 52 -12.37 -10.05 -0.57
C LEU A 52 -13.82 -9.76 -0.18
N VAL A 53 -14.78 -9.98 -1.09
CA VAL A 53 -16.20 -9.82 -0.78
C VAL A 53 -16.65 -10.81 0.30
N ASP A 54 -16.30 -12.09 0.19
CA ASP A 54 -16.67 -13.11 1.16
C ASP A 54 -16.21 -12.77 2.59
N VAL A 55 -15.02 -12.18 2.74
CA VAL A 55 -14.46 -11.77 4.04
C VAL A 55 -15.07 -10.47 4.55
N SER A 56 -15.37 -9.52 3.66
CA SER A 56 -15.77 -8.15 4.04
C SER A 56 -17.27 -7.90 4.02
N GLN A 57 -18.09 -8.85 3.57
CA GLN A 57 -19.55 -8.68 3.46
C GLN A 57 -20.23 -8.34 4.79
N ASP A 58 -19.68 -8.80 5.91
CA ASP A 58 -20.22 -8.55 7.24
C ASP A 58 -19.82 -7.18 7.81
N VAL A 59 -18.95 -6.45 7.12
CA VAL A 59 -18.54 -5.10 7.53
C VAL A 59 -19.58 -4.10 7.06
N ILE A 60 -20.56 -3.86 7.91
CA ILE A 60 -21.67 -2.93 7.69
C ILE A 60 -21.62 -1.85 8.77
N VAL A 61 -22.09 -0.64 8.45
CA VAL A 61 -22.24 0.43 9.44
C VAL A 61 -23.42 0.11 10.35
N ASN A 62 -23.16 -0.29 11.60
CA ASN A 62 -24.21 -0.76 12.51
C ASN A 62 -24.62 0.27 13.57
N GLU A 63 -23.73 1.17 13.95
CA GLU A 63 -23.96 2.15 15.02
C GLU A 63 -23.40 3.53 14.64
N GLU A 64 -23.85 4.56 15.33
CA GLU A 64 -23.36 5.93 15.07
C GLU A 64 -21.95 6.14 15.62
N ASP A 65 -21.70 5.70 16.84
CA ASP A 65 -20.45 5.95 17.55
C ASP A 65 -20.12 4.80 18.49
N CYS A 66 -18.93 4.23 18.34
CA CYS A 66 -18.42 3.17 19.22
C CYS A 66 -17.74 3.73 20.49
N GLY A 67 -17.58 5.07 20.61
CA GLY A 67 -16.97 5.70 21.78
C GLY A 67 -15.46 5.47 21.95
N THR A 68 -14.77 4.92 20.93
CA THR A 68 -13.32 4.67 21.05
C THR A 68 -12.52 5.95 21.26
N LEU A 69 -11.52 5.86 22.12
CA LEU A 69 -10.50 6.90 22.34
C LEU A 69 -9.25 6.67 21.49
N ARG A 70 -9.23 5.63 20.66
CA ARG A 70 -8.12 5.30 19.79
C ARG A 70 -8.32 5.92 18.43
N GLY A 71 -7.31 6.62 17.94
CA GLY A 71 -7.25 7.21 16.61
C GLY A 71 -6.12 6.65 15.77
N LEU A 72 -6.04 7.17 14.58
CA LEU A 72 -4.91 6.99 13.67
C LEU A 72 -4.26 8.35 13.48
N GLU A 73 -2.96 8.43 13.76
CA GLU A 73 -2.17 9.61 13.43
C GLU A 73 -1.93 9.67 11.93
N VAL A 74 -2.38 10.75 11.30
CA VAL A 74 -2.23 10.97 9.85
C VAL A 74 -1.22 12.08 9.63
N THR A 75 -0.23 11.78 8.79
CA THR A 75 0.82 12.71 8.33
C THR A 75 0.82 12.76 6.80
N PRO A 76 1.37 13.80 6.16
CA PRO A 76 1.51 13.83 4.71
C PRO A 76 2.40 12.69 4.23
N LEU A 77 2.04 12.07 3.11
CA LEU A 77 2.82 11.00 2.51
C LEU A 77 4.00 11.61 1.74
N LYS A 78 5.20 11.38 2.24
CA LYS A 78 6.45 11.86 1.61
C LYS A 78 7.24 10.68 1.05
N LYS A 79 7.82 10.87 -0.13
CA LYS A 79 8.76 9.93 -0.75
C LYS A 79 10.01 10.71 -1.17
N ASN A 80 11.15 10.43 -0.52
CA ASN A 80 12.41 11.15 -0.78
C ASN A 80 12.26 12.70 -0.73
N ASP A 81 11.60 13.22 0.34
CA ASP A 81 11.28 14.65 0.55
C ASP A 81 10.24 15.28 -0.40
N GLU A 82 9.76 14.55 -1.40
CA GLU A 82 8.65 15.00 -2.24
C GLU A 82 7.32 14.58 -1.60
N ILE A 83 6.38 15.51 -1.47
CA ILE A 83 5.02 15.24 -0.97
C ILE A 83 4.24 14.57 -2.08
N VAL A 84 3.95 13.27 -1.93
CA VAL A 84 3.15 12.49 -2.87
C VAL A 84 1.66 12.73 -2.64
N GLU A 85 1.25 12.86 -1.37
CA GLU A 85 -0.14 13.12 -0.98
C GLU A 85 -0.14 14.11 0.19
N SER A 86 -0.93 15.16 0.06
CA SER A 86 -0.99 16.22 1.06
C SER A 86 -1.71 15.77 2.33
N LEU A 87 -1.50 16.46 3.45
CA LEU A 87 -2.24 16.19 4.67
C LEU A 87 -3.73 16.46 4.47
N SER A 88 -4.11 17.54 3.77
CA SER A 88 -5.51 17.89 3.50
C SER A 88 -6.26 16.77 2.78
N ASP A 89 -5.66 16.18 1.74
CA ASP A 89 -6.28 15.08 0.98
C ASP A 89 -6.51 13.83 1.84
N ARG A 90 -5.60 13.57 2.80
CA ARG A 90 -5.66 12.39 3.66
C ARG A 90 -6.65 12.49 4.81
N ILE A 91 -6.92 13.71 5.29
CA ILE A 91 -7.85 13.95 6.42
C ILE A 91 -9.26 14.37 5.97
N GLU A 92 -9.43 14.75 4.70
CA GLU A 92 -10.73 15.12 4.14
C GLU A 92 -11.79 14.02 4.39
N GLY A 93 -12.94 14.41 4.90
CA GLY A 93 -14.06 13.50 5.16
C GLY A 93 -13.87 12.57 6.37
N ARG A 94 -12.76 12.66 7.08
CA ARG A 94 -12.52 11.95 8.34
C ARG A 94 -13.14 12.71 9.51
N ILE A 95 -13.23 12.05 10.64
CA ILE A 95 -13.69 12.66 11.90
C ILE A 95 -12.48 12.84 12.81
N SER A 96 -12.30 14.05 13.34
CA SER A 96 -11.23 14.34 14.28
C SER A 96 -11.44 13.56 15.59
N LEU A 97 -10.36 13.01 16.13
CA LEU A 97 -10.39 12.37 17.45
C LEU A 97 -10.29 13.40 18.58
N GLN A 98 -9.46 14.42 18.39
CA GLN A 98 -9.16 15.47 19.36
C GLN A 98 -9.45 16.85 18.76
N ASP A 99 -9.52 17.86 19.65
CA ASP A 99 -9.61 19.25 19.22
C ASP A 99 -8.31 19.67 18.53
N VAL A 100 -8.43 20.28 17.36
CA VAL A 100 -7.29 20.79 16.59
C VAL A 100 -7.30 22.30 16.61
N PHE A 101 -6.25 22.89 17.21
CA PHE A 101 -6.07 24.34 17.33
C PHE A 101 -5.02 24.86 16.36
N VAL A 102 -5.13 26.14 16.01
CA VAL A 102 -4.07 26.83 15.25
C VAL A 102 -2.81 26.92 16.11
N PRO A 103 -1.61 26.55 15.61
CA PRO A 103 -0.37 26.72 16.34
C PRO A 103 -0.17 28.16 16.83
N ASN A 104 0.15 28.33 18.11
CA ASN A 104 0.32 29.62 18.77
C ASN A 104 -0.95 30.50 18.90
N SER A 105 -2.13 29.94 18.72
CA SER A 105 -3.41 30.59 18.91
C SER A 105 -4.37 29.63 19.62
N ASP A 106 -5.35 30.14 20.33
CA ASP A 106 -6.44 29.37 20.94
C ASP A 106 -7.63 29.18 19.95
N ASP A 107 -7.43 29.49 18.67
CA ASP A 107 -8.47 29.36 17.67
C ASP A 107 -8.67 27.87 17.29
N LEU A 108 -9.88 27.39 17.55
CA LEU A 108 -10.28 26.01 17.23
C LEU A 108 -10.58 25.87 15.73
N LEU A 109 -9.87 24.97 15.04
CA LEU A 109 -10.12 24.64 13.64
C LEU A 109 -11.19 23.56 13.49
N VAL A 110 -11.14 22.54 14.33
CA VAL A 110 -12.13 21.44 14.36
C VAL A 110 -12.19 20.85 15.76
N GLY A 111 -13.42 20.60 16.23
CA GLY A 111 -13.66 19.97 17.52
C GLY A 111 -13.57 18.45 17.47
N ALA A 112 -13.33 17.84 18.63
CA ALA A 112 -13.33 16.39 18.78
C ALA A 112 -14.68 15.78 18.36
N GLY A 113 -14.65 14.78 17.50
CA GLY A 113 -15.85 14.11 16.98
C GLY A 113 -16.56 14.86 15.84
N GLU A 114 -16.02 15.98 15.36
CA GLU A 114 -16.51 16.70 14.20
C GLU A 114 -15.88 16.21 12.90
N SER A 115 -16.62 16.39 11.80
CA SER A 115 -16.13 15.99 10.48
C SER A 115 -15.24 17.06 9.85
N ILE A 116 -14.11 16.66 9.32
CA ILE A 116 -13.16 17.53 8.64
C ILE A 116 -13.63 17.74 7.20
N SER A 117 -14.19 18.93 6.91
CA SER A 117 -14.54 19.31 5.55
C SER A 117 -13.30 19.76 4.77
N ILE A 118 -13.41 19.83 3.43
CA ILE A 118 -12.33 20.33 2.55
C ILE A 118 -11.76 21.66 3.05
N LYS A 119 -12.63 22.61 3.39
CA LYS A 119 -12.21 23.94 3.86
C LYS A 119 -11.42 23.89 5.18
N ILE A 120 -11.83 23.00 6.09
CA ILE A 120 -11.15 22.80 7.38
C ILE A 120 -9.81 22.09 7.13
N ALA A 121 -9.76 21.09 6.25
CA ALA A 121 -8.54 20.37 5.89
C ALA A 121 -7.49 21.31 5.28
N ASP A 122 -7.91 22.20 4.38
CA ASP A 122 -7.03 23.23 3.79
C ASP A 122 -6.53 24.23 4.84
N ALA A 123 -7.40 24.64 5.77
CA ALA A 123 -7.01 25.52 6.87
C ALA A 123 -6.00 24.85 7.82
N ILE A 124 -6.17 23.57 8.14
CA ILE A 124 -5.22 22.79 8.94
C ILE A 124 -3.87 22.74 8.24
N GLN A 125 -3.83 22.47 6.94
CA GLN A 125 -2.58 22.44 6.18
C GLN A 125 -1.93 23.82 6.08
N ALA A 126 -2.72 24.88 5.86
CA ALA A 126 -2.23 26.25 5.81
C ALA A 126 -1.67 26.72 7.17
N SER A 127 -2.15 26.19 8.28
CA SER A 127 -1.66 26.48 9.63
C SER A 127 -0.32 25.80 9.95
N GLY A 128 0.24 24.99 9.06
CA GLY A 128 1.51 24.31 9.26
C GLY A 128 1.47 23.12 10.22
N ILE A 129 0.30 22.52 10.39
CA ILE A 129 0.13 21.31 11.22
C ILE A 129 0.58 20.10 10.39
N ASP A 130 1.54 19.33 10.87
CA ASP A 130 2.12 18.18 10.16
C ASP A 130 1.40 16.87 10.50
N ARG A 131 0.61 16.80 11.56
CA ARG A 131 -0.06 15.58 12.00
C ARG A 131 -1.41 15.88 12.65
N VAL A 132 -2.38 15.03 12.38
CA VAL A 132 -3.72 15.08 12.95
C VAL A 132 -4.16 13.68 13.34
N GLU A 133 -4.74 13.52 14.52
CA GLU A 133 -5.37 12.28 14.95
C GLU A 133 -6.81 12.22 14.47
N VAL A 134 -7.11 11.21 13.65
CA VAL A 134 -8.45 11.00 13.10
C VAL A 134 -9.01 9.65 13.51
N ARG A 135 -10.31 9.54 13.55
CA ARG A 135 -11.01 8.27 13.73
C ARG A 135 -10.85 7.42 12.47
N SER A 136 -10.65 6.12 12.66
CA SER A 136 -10.40 5.18 11.58
C SER A 136 -11.19 3.89 11.74
N ALA A 137 -11.48 3.25 10.62
CA ALA A 137 -12.03 1.90 10.57
C ALA A 137 -11.15 0.87 11.30
N LEU A 138 -9.82 1.08 11.26
CA LEU A 138 -8.83 0.17 11.86
C LEU A 138 -8.81 0.20 13.39
N THR A 139 -9.27 1.30 13.99
CA THR A 139 -9.29 1.51 15.44
C THR A 139 -10.70 1.48 16.02
N CYS A 140 -11.68 1.08 15.20
CA CYS A 140 -13.07 0.99 15.64
C CYS A 140 -13.26 -0.16 16.64
N GLU A 141 -13.97 0.12 17.76
CA GLU A 141 -14.26 -0.85 18.82
C GLU A 141 -15.68 -1.40 18.75
N SER A 142 -16.36 -1.24 17.60
CA SER A 142 -17.66 -1.84 17.36
C SER A 142 -17.59 -3.38 17.39
N ASN A 143 -18.52 -4.04 18.06
CA ASN A 143 -18.55 -5.51 18.17
C ASN A 143 -18.82 -6.21 16.84
N LYS A 144 -19.59 -5.59 15.95
CA LYS A 144 -19.88 -6.07 14.60
C LYS A 144 -19.86 -4.92 13.61
N GLY A 145 -19.18 -5.11 12.49
CA GLY A 145 -19.10 -4.10 11.47
C GLY A 145 -18.26 -2.88 11.90
N ILE A 146 -18.74 -1.68 11.62
CA ILE A 146 -18.05 -0.43 11.90
C ILE A 146 -19.05 0.65 12.33
N CYS A 147 -18.64 1.64 13.11
CA CYS A 147 -19.49 2.78 13.42
C CYS A 147 -19.35 3.91 12.38
N ALA A 148 -20.39 4.73 12.27
CA ALA A 148 -20.45 5.82 11.30
C ALA A 148 -19.34 6.88 11.52
N LYS A 149 -18.99 7.18 12.77
CA LYS A 149 -17.91 8.13 13.07
C LYS A 149 -16.52 7.60 12.70
N CYS A 150 -16.25 6.30 12.90
CA CYS A 150 -14.96 5.71 12.51
C CYS A 150 -14.81 5.58 10.99
N TYR A 151 -15.90 5.39 10.27
CA TYR A 151 -15.89 5.39 8.82
C TYR A 151 -15.78 6.81 8.24
N GLY A 152 -16.59 7.74 8.77
CA GLY A 152 -16.62 9.14 8.36
C GLY A 152 -17.58 9.41 7.23
N GLN A 153 -17.09 9.93 6.13
CA GLN A 153 -17.88 10.36 4.98
C GLN A 153 -18.08 9.24 3.96
N SER A 154 -19.29 9.08 3.44
CA SER A 154 -19.56 8.23 2.27
C SER A 154 -18.97 8.85 1.02
N LEU A 155 -18.18 8.09 0.27
CA LEU A 155 -17.46 8.54 -0.93
C LEU A 155 -18.41 8.94 -2.06
N SER A 156 -19.61 8.34 -2.13
CA SER A 156 -20.58 8.58 -3.19
C SER A 156 -21.38 9.88 -2.96
N THR A 157 -21.79 10.12 -1.72
CA THR A 157 -22.70 11.24 -1.39
C THR A 157 -21.99 12.46 -0.80
N ARG A 158 -20.71 12.31 -0.41
CA ARG A 158 -19.94 13.33 0.32
C ARG A 158 -20.61 13.79 1.64
N LYS A 159 -21.47 12.96 2.20
CA LYS A 159 -22.15 13.19 3.48
C LYS A 159 -21.74 12.11 4.48
N LYS A 160 -22.04 12.33 5.77
CA LYS A 160 -21.86 11.30 6.79
C LYS A 160 -22.51 9.99 6.35
N VAL A 161 -21.79 8.88 6.50
CA VAL A 161 -22.28 7.55 6.14
C VAL A 161 -23.56 7.21 6.92
N GLN A 162 -24.48 6.51 6.28
CA GLN A 162 -25.72 6.07 6.92
C GLN A 162 -25.55 4.69 7.55
N ILE A 163 -26.33 4.45 8.61
CA ILE A 163 -26.41 3.12 9.22
C ILE A 163 -27.03 2.15 8.22
N GLY A 164 -26.45 0.96 8.08
CA GLY A 164 -26.85 -0.07 7.13
C GLY A 164 -26.05 -0.04 5.82
N GLU A 165 -25.15 0.91 5.59
CA GLU A 165 -24.30 0.94 4.39
C GLU A 165 -23.25 -0.18 4.45
N ALA A 166 -23.21 -1.02 3.38
CA ALA A 166 -22.31 -2.17 3.29
C ALA A 166 -20.92 -1.74 2.81
N VAL A 167 -20.19 -1.04 3.66
CA VAL A 167 -18.89 -0.43 3.34
C VAL A 167 -17.81 -1.45 3.00
N GLY A 168 -17.89 -2.65 3.58
CA GLY A 168 -16.94 -3.72 3.28
C GLY A 168 -17.05 -4.23 1.86
N VAL A 169 -18.27 -4.41 1.34
CA VAL A 169 -18.49 -4.82 -0.04
C VAL A 169 -18.01 -3.73 -1.01
N ILE A 170 -18.28 -2.45 -0.69
CA ILE A 170 -17.81 -1.30 -1.48
C ILE A 170 -16.27 -1.30 -1.55
N ALA A 171 -15.61 -1.51 -0.42
CA ALA A 171 -14.15 -1.60 -0.37
C ALA A 171 -13.61 -2.78 -1.21
N ALA A 172 -14.20 -3.98 -1.07
CA ALA A 172 -13.78 -5.15 -1.84
C ALA A 172 -13.93 -4.96 -3.35
N GLN A 173 -15.04 -4.35 -3.78
CA GLN A 173 -15.27 -4.03 -5.19
C GLN A 173 -14.31 -2.97 -5.71
N SER A 174 -14.02 -1.93 -4.92
CA SER A 174 -13.08 -0.87 -5.28
C SER A 174 -11.63 -1.37 -5.40
N ILE A 175 -11.26 -2.41 -4.66
CA ILE A 175 -9.94 -3.07 -4.75
C ILE A 175 -9.94 -4.05 -5.94
N GLY A 176 -11.03 -4.77 -6.15
CA GLY A 176 -11.12 -5.82 -7.16
C GLY A 176 -11.28 -5.31 -8.59
N GLU A 177 -12.00 -4.22 -8.81
CA GLU A 177 -12.21 -3.64 -10.13
C GLU A 177 -10.89 -3.30 -10.84
N PRO A 178 -9.98 -2.48 -10.27
CA PRO A 178 -8.72 -2.18 -10.94
C PRO A 178 -7.79 -3.41 -11.05
N GLY A 179 -7.97 -4.44 -10.24
CA GLY A 179 -7.23 -5.69 -10.34
C GLY A 179 -7.35 -6.32 -11.72
N THR A 180 -8.55 -6.36 -12.28
CA THR A 180 -8.80 -6.86 -13.64
C THR A 180 -8.17 -5.96 -14.72
N GLN A 181 -8.22 -4.63 -14.54
CA GLN A 181 -7.59 -3.68 -15.47
C GLN A 181 -6.06 -3.71 -15.41
N LEU A 182 -5.46 -3.87 -14.22
CA LEU A 182 -4.02 -4.00 -14.04
C LEU A 182 -3.48 -5.27 -14.71
N THR A 183 -4.24 -6.37 -14.74
CA THR A 183 -3.83 -7.57 -15.48
C THR A 183 -3.72 -7.32 -16.98
N LEU A 184 -4.54 -6.44 -17.54
CA LEU A 184 -4.43 -6.00 -18.93
C LEU A 184 -3.22 -5.07 -19.16
N ARG A 185 -2.88 -4.23 -18.17
CA ARG A 185 -1.77 -3.26 -18.28
C ARG A 185 -0.37 -3.85 -18.06
N THR A 186 -0.22 -4.93 -17.30
CA THR A 186 1.10 -5.58 -17.08
C THR A 186 1.76 -6.07 -18.36
N PHE A 187 1.04 -6.10 -19.46
CA PHE A 187 1.58 -6.39 -20.79
C PHE A 187 2.54 -5.34 -21.33
N HIS A 188 2.31 -4.07 -21.01
CA HIS A 188 3.14 -2.98 -21.49
C HIS A 188 4.39 -2.74 -20.64
N VAL A 189 4.47 -3.36 -19.47
CA VAL A 189 5.63 -3.30 -18.56
C VAL A 189 6.47 -4.58 -18.60
N GLY A 190 6.18 -5.47 -19.51
CA GLY A 190 6.86 -6.77 -19.68
C GLY A 190 8.34 -6.74 -20.06
N GLY A 191 8.98 -5.55 -20.00
CA GLY A 191 10.41 -5.37 -20.14
C GLY A 191 11.19 -5.20 -18.83
N VAL A 192 10.53 -5.08 -17.69
CA VAL A 192 11.19 -4.79 -16.40
C VAL A 192 10.87 -5.83 -15.33
N ALA A 193 10.50 -7.04 -15.71
CA ALA A 193 10.48 -8.17 -14.76
C ALA A 193 11.91 -8.61 -14.35
N GLY A 194 12.91 -7.80 -14.66
CA GLY A 194 14.30 -8.13 -14.43
C GLY A 194 14.92 -7.60 -13.14
N ASN A 195 14.25 -6.74 -12.37
CA ASN A 195 14.89 -6.16 -11.18
C ASN A 195 13.94 -6.03 -9.98
N ILE A 196 13.05 -6.99 -9.82
CA ILE A 196 12.67 -7.44 -8.48
C ILE A 196 13.54 -8.68 -8.20
N SER A 197 14.84 -8.60 -8.40
CA SER A 197 15.73 -9.20 -7.44
C SER A 197 15.51 -8.33 -6.21
N GLU A 198 14.62 -8.79 -5.35
CA GLU A 198 14.52 -8.36 -3.99
C GLU A 198 15.91 -7.97 -3.53
N GLU A 199 16.03 -6.78 -2.99
CA GLU A 199 17.20 -6.42 -2.23
C GLU A 199 17.25 -7.36 -1.02
N ASN A 200 17.60 -8.62 -1.26
CA ASN A 200 17.92 -9.60 -0.22
C ASN A 200 19.23 -9.21 0.49
N LYS A 201 19.68 -7.94 0.29
CA LYS A 201 20.87 -7.38 0.89
C LYS A 201 20.54 -6.07 1.55
N LEU A 202 20.63 -6.05 2.87
CA LEU A 202 20.68 -4.82 3.64
C LEU A 202 22.14 -4.34 3.64
N THR A 203 22.41 -3.22 3.00
CA THR A 203 23.73 -2.55 3.03
C THR A 203 23.74 -1.52 4.15
N ALA A 204 24.74 -1.62 5.02
CA ALA A 204 24.97 -0.65 6.07
C ALA A 204 25.32 0.73 5.43
N LYS A 205 24.66 1.80 5.90
CA LYS A 205 24.96 3.17 5.48
C LYS A 205 26.24 3.75 6.12
N PHE A 206 26.74 3.12 7.20
CA PHE A 206 27.86 3.58 8.00
C PHE A 206 28.77 2.41 8.36
N GLU A 207 30.03 2.69 8.62
CA GLU A 207 30.97 1.71 9.15
C GLU A 207 30.69 1.45 10.64
N GLY A 208 30.45 0.20 11.01
CA GLY A 208 30.12 -0.15 12.38
C GLY A 208 30.30 -1.63 12.67
N LYS A 209 30.09 -2.03 13.93
CA LYS A 209 30.01 -3.42 14.36
C LYS A 209 28.55 -3.87 14.28
N VAL A 210 28.29 -4.96 13.56
CA VAL A 210 26.98 -5.58 13.50
C VAL A 210 26.72 -6.35 14.77
N SER A 211 25.60 -6.09 15.43
CA SER A 211 25.03 -6.89 16.52
C SER A 211 23.65 -7.35 16.09
N VAL A 212 23.32 -8.59 16.40
CA VAL A 212 21.98 -9.14 16.09
C VAL A 212 21.39 -9.63 17.40
N ASP A 213 20.23 -9.07 17.76
CA ASP A 213 19.52 -9.44 18.97
C ASP A 213 18.41 -10.45 18.61
N ASP A 214 18.11 -11.38 19.52
CA ASP A 214 17.10 -12.45 19.39
C ASP A 214 17.25 -13.35 18.13
N LEU A 215 18.49 -13.59 17.72
CA LEU A 215 18.80 -14.48 16.61
C LEU A 215 18.59 -15.94 17.01
N ARG A 216 17.63 -16.61 16.38
CA ARG A 216 17.45 -18.06 16.47
C ARG A 216 17.84 -18.68 15.13
N THR A 217 18.82 -19.55 15.15
CA THR A 217 19.32 -20.24 13.95
C THR A 217 19.17 -21.74 14.08
N VAL A 218 19.02 -22.41 12.94
CA VAL A 218 19.09 -23.86 12.80
C VAL A 218 20.18 -24.15 11.79
N SER A 219 21.12 -24.99 12.15
CA SER A 219 22.18 -25.42 11.24
C SER A 219 21.62 -26.35 10.17
N GLY A 220 21.89 -26.03 8.93
CA GLY A 220 21.47 -26.78 7.74
C GLY A 220 22.60 -26.90 6.73
N LYS A 221 22.35 -27.60 5.63
CA LYS A 221 23.28 -27.69 4.50
C LYS A 221 22.68 -27.04 3.28
N ASP A 222 23.47 -26.25 2.59
CA ASP A 222 23.10 -25.66 1.31
C ASP A 222 23.11 -26.73 0.20
N ASN A 223 22.56 -26.40 -0.96
CA ASN A 223 22.55 -27.28 -2.15
C ASN A 223 23.96 -27.71 -2.57
N ASP A 224 24.97 -26.93 -2.23
CA ASP A 224 26.40 -27.22 -2.47
C ASP A 224 27.07 -28.03 -1.35
N GLY A 225 26.31 -28.47 -0.33
CA GLY A 225 26.81 -29.29 0.80
C GLY A 225 27.59 -28.52 1.86
N LYS A 226 27.62 -27.19 1.81
CA LYS A 226 28.23 -26.32 2.83
C LYS A 226 27.32 -26.18 4.04
N ASP A 227 27.90 -26.17 5.22
CA ASP A 227 27.15 -25.90 6.46
C ASP A 227 26.76 -24.43 6.48
N ILE A 228 25.44 -24.16 6.62
CA ILE A 228 24.86 -22.84 6.72
C ILE A 228 23.96 -22.74 7.96
N ASP A 229 23.88 -21.57 8.54
CA ASP A 229 22.95 -21.27 9.61
C ASP A 229 21.71 -20.57 9.03
N ILE A 230 20.57 -21.22 9.14
CA ILE A 230 19.27 -20.71 8.67
C ILE A 230 18.60 -19.96 9.81
N VAL A 231 18.31 -18.69 9.60
CA VAL A 231 17.62 -17.85 10.57
C VAL A 231 16.13 -18.17 10.56
N ILE A 232 15.57 -18.56 11.71
CA ILE A 232 14.16 -18.89 11.88
C ILE A 232 13.39 -17.84 12.71
N SER A 233 14.09 -16.87 13.30
CA SER A 233 13.45 -15.80 14.06
C SER A 233 12.74 -14.80 13.13
N ARG A 234 11.50 -14.43 13.50
CA ARG A 234 10.71 -13.41 12.78
C ARG A 234 10.89 -12.00 13.35
N THR A 235 11.53 -11.88 14.50
CA THR A 235 11.66 -10.64 15.30
C THR A 235 13.11 -10.27 15.58
N ALA A 236 14.08 -10.87 14.84
CA ALA A 236 15.48 -10.53 15.01
C ALA A 236 15.77 -9.10 14.55
N GLU A 237 16.41 -8.31 15.40
CA GLU A 237 16.82 -6.93 15.09
C GLU A 237 18.31 -6.90 14.76
N ILE A 238 18.66 -6.32 13.62
CA ILE A 238 20.05 -6.09 13.21
C ILE A 238 20.42 -4.65 13.58
N LYS A 239 21.38 -4.48 14.49
CA LYS A 239 21.89 -3.20 14.95
C LYS A 239 23.30 -2.97 14.43
N ILE A 240 23.56 -1.75 13.98
CA ILE A 240 24.90 -1.33 13.56
C ILE A 240 25.39 -0.32 14.60
N ILE A 241 26.42 -0.69 15.33
CA ILE A 241 27.00 0.12 16.40
C ILE A 241 28.22 0.84 15.82
N ASP A 242 28.22 2.15 15.84
CA ASP A 242 29.37 2.95 15.43
C ASP A 242 30.55 2.69 16.39
N LYS A 243 31.72 2.42 15.81
CA LYS A 243 32.96 2.14 16.57
C LYS A 243 33.47 3.33 17.40
N LYS A 244 33.07 4.57 17.04
CA LYS A 244 33.59 5.79 17.68
C LYS A 244 32.64 6.34 18.74
N THR A 245 31.35 6.28 18.52
CA THR A 245 30.32 6.87 19.38
C THR A 245 29.58 5.88 20.24
N GLY A 246 29.62 4.58 19.91
CA GLY A 246 28.86 3.53 20.60
C GLY A 246 27.35 3.66 20.45
N ILE A 247 26.85 4.51 19.54
CA ILE A 247 25.44 4.75 19.29
C ILE A 247 24.97 3.79 18.19
N THR A 248 23.77 3.22 18.35
CA THR A 248 23.06 2.35 17.38
C THR A 248 22.25 3.16 16.41
#